data_e2d477606d3518f74264145ec82afe4c
#
_entry.id   e2d477606d3518f74264145ec82afe4c
#
_cell.length_a   1.000
_cell.length_b   1.000
_cell.length_c   1.000
_cell.angle_alpha   90.00
_cell.angle_beta   90.00
_cell.angle_gamma   90.00
#
_symmetry.space_group_name_H-M   'P 1'
#
loop_
_entity.id
_entity.type
_entity.pdbx_description
1 polymer ?
#
loop_
_entity_poly.entity_id
_entity_poly.type
_entity_poly.pdbx_seq_one_letter_code
_entity_poly.pdbx_strand_id
1 'polypeptide(L)' 'MDWQRIATAPFDRDLELAVIAYGGPHALVFPCRRILNGWLKSGTQERLDLRLRLTHWREWKDQRSLKYGLEQAGKAARQW' A
#
# COMPACT_ATOMS: atom_id res chain seq x y z
N MET A 1 5.76 -15.19 -7.58
CA MET A 1 5.42 -14.14 -6.63
C MET A 1 5.80 -12.80 -7.15
N ASP A 2 4.97 -11.84 -6.92
CA ASP A 2 5.23 -10.49 -7.45
C ASP A 2 5.84 -9.56 -6.41
N TRP A 3 6.21 -10.07 -5.25
CA TRP A 3 6.88 -9.26 -4.24
C TRP A 3 8.30 -8.96 -4.67
N GLN A 4 8.70 -7.70 -4.51
CA GLN A 4 10.04 -7.24 -4.86
C GLN A 4 10.75 -6.80 -3.60
N ARG A 5 12.06 -6.79 -3.64
CA ARG A 5 12.85 -6.36 -2.48
C ARG A 5 12.64 -4.89 -2.22
N ILE A 6 12.50 -4.56 -0.97
CA ILE A 6 12.15 -3.19 -0.55
C ILE A 6 13.13 -2.14 -1.09
N ALA A 7 14.38 -2.52 -1.23
CA ALA A 7 15.40 -1.57 -1.70
C ALA A 7 15.13 -1.07 -3.12
N THR A 8 14.36 -1.83 -3.89
CA THR A 8 14.08 -1.47 -5.27
C THR A 8 12.80 -0.67 -5.43
N ALA A 9 12.15 -0.32 -4.36
CA ALA A 9 10.87 0.36 -4.44
C ALA A 9 10.99 1.73 -5.09
N PRO A 10 10.11 2.03 -6.04
CA PRO A 10 10.13 3.34 -6.68
C PRO A 10 9.54 4.41 -5.77
N PHE A 11 9.83 5.67 -6.12
CA PHE A 11 9.26 6.81 -5.43
C PHE A 11 7.99 7.26 -6.13
N ASP A 12 7.18 8.00 -5.42
CA ASP A 12 6.01 8.70 -5.99
C ASP A 12 4.98 7.78 -6.61
N ARG A 13 4.81 6.61 -6.02
CA ARG A 13 3.81 5.65 -6.48
C ARG A 13 3.18 5.00 -5.27
N ASP A 14 1.93 4.65 -5.41
CA ASP A 14 1.25 3.89 -4.38
C ASP A 14 1.73 2.46 -4.42
N LEU A 15 2.25 2.00 -3.31
CA LEU A 15 2.84 0.67 -3.19
C LEU A 15 2.19 -0.10 -2.06
N GLU A 16 2.15 -1.40 -2.23
CA GLU A 16 1.79 -2.30 -1.16
C GLU A 16 3.09 -2.77 -0.52
N LEU A 17 3.20 -2.58 0.79
CA LEU A 17 4.41 -2.92 1.52
C LEU A 17 4.16 -4.11 2.41
N ALA A 18 5.18 -4.91 2.63
CA ALA A 18 5.03 -6.10 3.43
C ALA A 18 6.30 -6.43 4.19
N VAL A 19 6.10 -7.16 5.27
CA VAL A 19 7.17 -7.85 5.97
C VAL A 19 6.98 -9.33 5.65
N ILE A 20 7.96 -9.92 5.00
CA ILE A 20 7.92 -11.35 4.70
C ILE A 20 8.82 -12.05 5.69
N ALA A 21 8.22 -12.87 6.53
CA ALA A 21 8.93 -13.58 7.58
C ALA A 21 8.29 -14.95 7.73
N TYR A 22 8.52 -15.58 8.86
CA TYR A 22 7.88 -16.85 9.14
C TYR A 22 6.39 -16.73 9.01
N GLY A 23 5.77 -17.67 8.36
CA GLY A 23 4.34 -17.65 8.16
C GLY A 23 3.90 -16.89 6.94
N GLY A 24 4.85 -16.31 6.20
CA GLY A 24 4.56 -15.68 4.92
C GLY A 24 4.44 -14.17 5.01
N PRO A 25 3.92 -13.57 3.97
CA PRO A 25 3.85 -12.11 3.90
C PRO A 25 2.80 -11.54 4.85
N HIS A 26 3.18 -10.45 5.48
CA HIS A 26 2.27 -9.66 6.29
C HIS A 26 2.21 -8.28 5.66
N ALA A 27 1.23 -8.05 4.84
CA ALA A 27 1.14 -6.82 4.08
C ALA A 27 0.35 -5.77 4.83
N LEU A 28 0.77 -4.53 4.67
CA LEU A 28 -0.01 -3.41 5.17
C LEU A 28 -1.26 -3.26 4.34
N VAL A 29 -2.33 -2.83 4.98
CA VAL A 29 -3.64 -2.80 4.34
C VAL A 29 -3.97 -1.47 3.70
N PHE A 30 -2.99 -0.62 3.52
CA PHE A 30 -3.18 0.69 2.92
C PHE A 30 -2.00 0.97 1.99
N PRO A 31 -2.22 1.81 0.98
CA PRO A 31 -1.12 2.15 0.07
C PRO A 31 -0.12 3.06 0.75
N CYS A 32 1.13 2.91 0.37
CA CYS A 32 2.21 3.72 0.91
C CYS A 32 3.05 4.28 -0.21
N ARG A 33 3.80 5.34 0.09
CA ARG A 33 4.72 5.94 -0.85
C ARG A 33 6.09 6.05 -0.24
N ARG A 34 7.08 5.86 -1.08
CA ARG A 34 8.46 5.98 -0.63
C ARG A 34 8.87 7.45 -0.61
N ILE A 35 9.47 7.86 0.50
CA ILE A 35 10.07 9.18 0.61
C ILE A 35 11.55 9.00 0.92
N LEU A 36 12.29 10.10 0.91
CA LEU A 36 13.74 10.02 1.05
C LEU A 36 14.17 9.26 2.29
N ASN A 37 13.53 9.49 3.40
CA ASN A 37 13.96 8.88 4.65
C ASN A 37 12.88 8.00 5.23
N GLY A 38 12.17 7.27 4.40
CA GLY A 38 11.17 6.36 4.94
C GLY A 38 9.97 6.21 4.04
N TRP A 39 8.82 6.09 4.66
CA TRP A 39 7.58 5.74 4.00
C TRP A 39 6.44 6.56 4.57
N LEU A 40 5.47 6.86 3.71
CA LEU A 40 4.25 7.54 4.12
C LEU A 40 3.05 6.69 3.77
N LYS A 41 1.99 6.82 4.54
CA LYS A 41 0.68 6.37 4.09
C LYS A 41 0.19 7.34 3.03
N SER A 42 -0.19 6.84 1.87
CA SER A 42 -0.58 7.73 0.78
C SER A 42 -1.80 8.58 1.11
N GLY A 43 -2.77 7.99 1.75
CA GLY A 43 -4.03 8.70 1.99
C GLY A 43 -3.93 9.81 3.02
N THR A 44 -3.18 9.60 4.08
CA THR A 44 -3.12 10.54 5.19
C THR A 44 -1.83 11.30 5.25
N GLN A 45 -0.82 10.85 4.51
CA GLN A 45 0.52 11.43 4.52
C GLN A 45 1.23 11.27 5.86
N GLU A 46 0.78 10.33 6.66
CA GLU A 46 1.43 10.03 7.92
C GLU A 46 2.65 9.18 7.68
N ARG A 47 3.73 9.48 8.38
CA ARG A 47 4.94 8.67 8.29
C ARG A 47 4.73 7.34 8.99
N LEU A 48 5.27 6.29 8.40
CA LEU A 48 5.28 5.00 9.04
C LEU A 48 6.35 4.96 10.12
N ASP A 49 6.11 4.15 11.12
CA ASP A 49 7.06 3.95 12.21
C ASP A 49 8.35 3.39 11.63
N LEU A 50 9.47 4.01 11.97
CA LEU A 50 10.77 3.57 11.50
C LEU A 50 11.15 2.19 12.03
N ARG A 51 10.47 1.74 13.08
CA ARG A 51 10.75 0.41 13.63
C ARG A 51 10.12 -0.70 12.80
N LEU A 52 9.24 -0.35 11.88
CA LEU A 52 8.71 -1.34 10.96
C LEU A 52 9.81 -1.78 10.02
N ARG A 53 10.05 -3.09 9.97
CA ARG A 53 11.11 -3.63 9.13
C ARG A 53 10.52 -4.19 7.87
N LEU A 54 10.13 -3.29 6.98
CA LEU A 54 9.56 -3.67 5.71
C LEU A 54 10.62 -4.36 4.86
N THR A 55 10.25 -5.45 4.24
CA THR A 55 11.19 -6.24 3.46
C THR A 55 10.88 -6.25 1.98
N HIS A 56 9.62 -6.07 1.60
CA HIS A 56 9.21 -6.22 0.21
C HIS A 56 8.12 -5.24 -0.14
N TRP A 57 7.93 -5.04 -1.44
CA TRP A 57 6.90 -4.18 -1.96
C TRP A 57 6.35 -4.76 -3.25
N ARG A 58 5.20 -4.29 -3.65
CA ARG A 58 4.66 -4.51 -4.98
C ARG A 58 3.69 -3.39 -5.27
N GLU A 59 3.24 -3.31 -6.51
CA GLU A 59 2.31 -2.27 -6.88
C GLU A 59 1.04 -2.41 -6.07
N TRP A 60 0.52 -1.27 -5.61
CA TRP A 60 -0.77 -1.27 -4.94
C TRP A 60 -1.82 -1.51 -6.00
N LYS A 61 -2.50 -2.61 -5.88
CA LYS A 61 -3.56 -2.95 -6.82
C LYS A 61 -4.87 -2.45 -6.26
N ASP A 62 -5.44 -1.54 -6.98
CA ASP A 62 -6.62 -0.86 -6.55
C ASP A 62 -7.88 -1.65 -6.85
N GLN A 63 -7.74 -2.93 -7.05
CA GLN A 63 -8.88 -3.75 -7.42
C GLN A 63 -9.95 -3.74 -6.37
N ARG A 64 -9.52 -3.80 -5.12
CA ARG A 64 -10.47 -3.77 -4.03
C ARG A 64 -11.17 -2.44 -3.98
N SER A 65 -10.41 -1.38 -4.11
CA SER A 65 -10.96 -0.05 -4.13
C SER A 65 -11.84 0.16 -5.34
N LEU A 66 -11.42 -0.34 -6.47
CA LEU A 66 -12.22 -0.24 -7.67
C LEU A 66 -13.53 -0.95 -7.49
N LYS A 67 -13.47 -2.12 -6.94
CA LYS A 67 -14.66 -2.90 -6.72
C LYS A 67 -15.62 -2.16 -5.83
N TYR A 68 -15.11 -1.68 -4.73
CA TYR A 68 -15.93 -0.88 -3.83
C TYR A 68 -16.35 0.41 -4.48
N GLY A 69 -15.44 1.01 -5.22
CA GLY A 69 -15.72 2.25 -5.88
C GLY A 69 -16.87 2.14 -6.86
N LEU A 70 -16.88 1.08 -7.58
CA LEU A 70 -17.97 0.86 -8.53
C LEU A 70 -19.29 0.65 -7.83
N GLU A 71 -19.27 -0.14 -6.81
CA GLU A 71 -20.47 -0.38 -6.03
C GLU A 71 -20.89 0.87 -5.33
N GLN A 72 -19.93 1.55 -4.77
CA GLN A 72 -20.19 2.78 -4.06
C GLN A 72 -20.61 3.88 -4.99
N ALA A 73 -20.01 3.93 -6.13
CA ALA A 73 -20.36 4.96 -7.09
C ALA A 73 -21.80 4.80 -7.49
N GLY A 74 -22.21 3.59 -7.63
CA GLY A 74 -23.58 3.35 -7.94
C GLY A 74 -24.50 3.79 -6.83
N LYS A 75 -24.01 3.74 -5.62
CA LYS A 75 -24.80 4.15 -4.48
C LYS A 75 -24.57 5.56 -4.12
N ALA A 76 -23.33 5.88 -3.99
CA ALA A 76 -22.98 7.17 -3.53
C ALA A 76 -23.32 8.18 -4.53
N ALA A 77 -23.20 7.73 -5.69
CA ALA A 77 -23.70 8.61 -6.66
C ALA A 77 -25.09 8.75 -6.31
N ARG A 78 -25.31 7.95 -5.59
CA ARG A 78 -26.21 7.97 -4.94
C ARG A 78 -26.15 8.15 -3.69
N GLN A 79 -25.58 8.13 -3.18
CA GLN A 79 -25.54 8.20 -2.08
C GLN A 79 -25.29 8.89 -1.59
N TRP A 80 -25.51 9.02 -1.96
CA TRP A 80 -25.47 9.59 -1.53
C TRP A 80 -25.79 10.18 -1.81
#